data_9f426e2452cc9e7b14c2120b07cb2a54
#
_entry.id   9f426e2452cc9e7b14c2120b07cb2a54
#
_cell.length_a   1.000
_cell.length_b   1.000
_cell.length_c   1.000
_cell.angle_alpha   90.00
_cell.angle_beta   90.00
_cell.angle_gamma   90.00
#
_symmetry.space_group_name_H-M   'P 1'
#
loop_
_entity.id
_entity.type
_entity.pdbx_description
1 polymer ?
#
loop_
_entity_poly.entity_id
_entity_poly.type
_entity_poly.pdbx_seq_one_letter_code
_entity_poly.pdbx_strand_id
1 'polypeptide(L)'
;PVYGFGVLSVFALLNTIQGSGRQMSDGMIFVFGIVLATAVELVAGWLLDVCFHARWWDYSDKPFNFHGYICLEFSLIWGLAIVMVVKVFQKYVEAHALHTPATWEWIVIAVLYAVYLTDFIVTVAVIQGLNKKLTRLDKVRSDLRIVSDKLSDTLATTTIGTAQKVGEGKVQATL
;
A
#
# COMPACT_ATOMS: atom_id res chain seq x y z
N PRO A 1 1.30 10.59 4.54
CA PRO A 1 2.35 10.47 5.59
C PRO A 1 3.69 10.02 5.04
N VAL A 2 3.71 9.01 4.18
CA VAL A 2 4.94 8.38 3.68
C VAL A 2 5.93 9.38 3.10
N TYR A 3 5.46 10.23 2.19
CA TYR A 3 6.30 11.25 1.54
C TYR A 3 6.78 12.34 2.50
N GLY A 4 5.93 12.72 3.47
CA GLY A 4 6.31 13.66 4.52
C GLY A 4 7.44 13.11 5.40
N PHE A 5 7.37 11.84 5.80
CA PHE A 5 8.45 11.18 6.53
C PHE A 5 9.74 11.08 5.70
N GLY A 6 9.64 10.81 4.41
CA GLY A 6 10.78 10.82 3.50
C GLY A 6 11.49 12.17 3.47
N VAL A 7 10.74 13.25 3.28
CA VAL A 7 11.26 14.62 3.26
C VAL A 7 11.88 15.00 4.61
N LEU A 8 11.17 14.74 5.72
CA LEU A 8 11.68 15.03 7.07
C LEU A 8 12.97 14.27 7.39
N SER A 9 13.08 13.00 6.97
CA SER A 9 14.30 12.20 7.16
C SER A 9 15.49 12.79 6.42
N VAL A 10 15.27 13.27 5.19
CA VAL A 10 16.30 13.95 4.41
C VAL A 10 16.70 15.26 5.07
N PHE A 11 15.75 16.10 5.53
CA PHE A 11 16.06 17.33 6.24
C PHE A 11 16.83 17.10 7.53
N ALA A 12 16.44 16.11 8.33
CA ALA A 12 17.16 15.75 9.55
C ALA A 12 18.61 15.35 9.25
N LEU A 13 18.83 14.55 8.20
CA LEU A 13 20.17 14.18 7.76
C LEU A 13 20.97 15.39 7.27
N LEU A 14 20.37 16.23 6.42
CA LEU A 14 21.02 17.45 5.92
C LEU A 14 21.43 18.37 7.05
N ASN A 15 20.54 18.64 8.01
CA ASN A 15 20.85 19.47 9.17
C ASN A 15 21.97 18.90 10.03
N THR A 16 22.02 17.58 10.21
CA THR A 16 23.09 16.90 10.96
C THR A 16 24.44 17.06 10.25
N ILE A 17 24.47 16.90 8.93
CA ILE A 17 25.70 17.02 8.14
C ILE A 17 26.16 18.48 8.03
N GLN A 18 25.26 19.42 7.81
CA GLN A 18 25.56 20.85 7.76
C GLN A 18 26.02 21.38 9.12
N GLY A 19 25.41 20.92 10.22
CA GLY A 19 25.85 21.23 11.58
C GLY A 19 27.28 20.77 11.88
N SER A 20 27.80 19.79 11.15
CA SER A 20 29.19 19.37 11.21
C SER A 20 30.14 20.18 10.29
N GLY A 21 29.66 21.27 9.70
CA GLY A 21 30.46 22.17 8.83
C GLY A 21 30.69 21.65 7.41
N ARG A 22 30.02 20.55 7.02
CA ARG A 22 30.14 20.00 5.67
C ARG A 22 28.96 20.44 4.80
N GLN A 23 29.27 21.04 3.64
CA GLN A 23 28.27 21.29 2.61
C GLN A 23 28.11 20.04 1.73
N MET A 24 26.86 19.61 1.52
CA MET A 24 26.58 18.51 0.62
C MET A 24 26.46 19.00 -0.83
N SER A 25 27.09 18.30 -1.74
CA SER A 25 26.87 18.50 -3.18
C SER A 25 25.50 18.00 -3.59
N ASP A 26 24.97 18.52 -4.71
CA ASP A 26 23.66 18.12 -5.24
C ASP A 26 23.61 16.61 -5.54
N GLY A 27 24.72 16.05 -6.00
CA GLY A 27 24.86 14.60 -6.20
C GLY A 27 24.75 13.79 -4.90
N MET A 28 25.29 14.29 -3.79
CA MET A 28 25.13 13.64 -2.49
C MET A 28 23.68 13.73 -2.00
N ILE A 29 23.01 14.88 -2.14
CA ILE A 29 21.59 15.04 -1.81
C ILE A 29 20.75 14.05 -2.62
N PHE A 30 21.05 13.91 -3.90
CA PHE A 30 20.36 12.97 -4.78
C PHE A 30 20.52 11.51 -4.30
N VAL A 31 21.76 11.07 -4.04
CA VAL A 31 22.03 9.70 -3.60
C VAL A 31 21.39 9.39 -2.25
N PHE A 32 21.54 10.29 -1.26
CA PHE A 32 20.89 10.12 0.03
C PHE A 32 19.37 10.19 -0.08
N GLY A 33 18.87 11.04 -0.98
CA GLY A 33 17.45 11.12 -1.30
C GLY A 33 16.89 9.81 -1.81
N ILE A 34 17.57 9.16 -2.76
CA ILE A 34 17.21 7.83 -3.25
C ILE A 34 17.17 6.84 -2.10
N VAL A 35 18.23 6.73 -1.32
CA VAL A 35 18.34 5.70 -0.26
C VAL A 35 17.27 5.91 0.81
N LEU A 36 17.11 7.12 1.30
CA LEU A 36 16.14 7.41 2.37
C LEU A 36 14.70 7.30 1.90
N ALA A 37 14.36 7.86 0.73
CA ALA A 37 12.99 7.77 0.21
C ALA A 37 12.61 6.32 -0.09
N THR A 38 13.51 5.55 -0.71
CA THR A 38 13.30 4.14 -1.00
C THR A 38 13.13 3.31 0.28
N ALA A 39 13.93 3.59 1.32
CA ALA A 39 13.80 2.92 2.60
C ALA A 39 12.45 3.22 3.27
N VAL A 40 12.02 4.49 3.27
CA VAL A 40 10.72 4.90 3.81
C VAL A 40 9.57 4.26 3.01
N GLU A 41 9.67 4.25 1.67
CA GLU A 41 8.66 3.64 0.79
C GLU A 41 8.57 2.13 1.02
N LEU A 42 9.68 1.43 1.16
CA LEU A 42 9.74 0.00 1.46
C LEU A 42 9.09 -0.31 2.81
N VAL A 43 9.48 0.41 3.87
CA VAL A 43 8.93 0.21 5.22
C VAL A 43 7.43 0.52 5.24
N ALA A 44 7.01 1.61 4.60
CA ALA A 44 5.60 1.99 4.55
C ALA A 44 4.77 0.97 3.75
N GLY A 45 5.24 0.54 2.57
CA GLY A 45 4.57 -0.47 1.76
C GLY A 45 4.41 -1.80 2.50
N TRP A 46 5.47 -2.24 3.15
CA TRP A 46 5.45 -3.45 3.98
C TRP A 46 4.50 -3.32 5.18
N LEU A 47 4.54 -2.21 5.92
CA LEU A 47 3.64 -1.98 7.05
C LEU A 47 2.17 -1.94 6.63
N LEU A 48 1.86 -1.28 5.52
CA LEU A 48 0.49 -1.20 5.01
C LEU A 48 -0.02 -2.57 4.58
N ASP A 49 0.81 -3.37 3.94
CA ASP A 49 0.46 -4.73 3.53
C ASP A 49 0.22 -5.63 4.76
N VAL A 50 1.08 -5.58 5.77
CA VAL A 50 0.95 -6.37 7.00
C VAL A 50 -0.24 -5.93 7.87
N CYS A 51 -0.44 -4.62 8.04
CA CYS A 51 -1.47 -4.08 8.93
C CYS A 51 -2.87 -4.09 8.32
N PHE A 52 -2.96 -3.83 7.02
CA PHE A 52 -4.25 -3.63 6.34
C PHE A 52 -4.55 -4.71 5.31
N HIS A 53 -3.60 -5.63 5.02
CA HIS A 53 -3.71 -6.63 3.96
C HIS A 53 -4.12 -6.01 2.62
N ALA A 54 -3.62 -4.80 2.35
CA ALA A 54 -3.94 -4.03 1.18
C ALA A 54 -2.69 -3.29 0.70
N ARG A 55 -2.35 -3.47 -0.57
CA ARG A 55 -1.28 -2.72 -1.22
C ARG A 55 -1.86 -1.42 -1.77
N TRP A 56 -1.29 -0.29 -1.38
CA TRP A 56 -1.70 1.02 -1.89
C TRP A 56 -1.04 1.33 -3.22
N TRP A 57 0.08 0.68 -3.50
CA TRP A 57 0.77 0.66 -4.80
C TRP A 57 1.40 -0.71 -4.99
N ASP A 58 1.61 -1.08 -6.24
CA ASP A 58 2.26 -2.33 -6.60
C ASP A 58 3.14 -2.12 -7.84
N TYR A 59 4.44 -2.30 -7.67
CA TYR A 59 5.43 -2.19 -8.73
C TYR A 59 5.89 -3.55 -9.26
N SER A 60 5.12 -4.61 -9.06
CA SER A 60 5.49 -5.96 -9.48
C SER A 60 5.78 -6.07 -10.97
N ASP A 61 5.10 -5.25 -11.78
CA ASP A 61 5.29 -5.20 -13.24
C ASP A 61 6.50 -4.36 -13.68
N LYS A 62 7.19 -3.67 -12.73
CA LYS A 62 8.32 -2.82 -13.06
C LYS A 62 9.65 -3.57 -12.97
N PRO A 63 10.61 -3.29 -13.87
CA PRO A 63 11.95 -3.87 -13.78
C PRO A 63 12.67 -3.41 -12.50
N PHE A 64 13.52 -4.27 -11.98
CA PHE A 64 14.27 -4.01 -10.73
C PHE A 64 13.38 -3.62 -9.55
N ASN A 65 12.19 -4.23 -9.44
CA ASN A 65 11.37 -4.08 -8.26
C ASN A 65 11.82 -5.04 -7.13
N PHE A 66 11.51 -4.68 -5.90
CA PHE A 66 11.70 -5.53 -4.73
C PHE A 66 10.33 -5.81 -4.09
N HIS A 67 9.84 -7.02 -4.27
CA HIS A 67 8.53 -7.50 -3.79
C HIS A 67 7.34 -6.60 -4.17
N GLY A 68 7.46 -5.79 -5.22
CA GLY A 68 6.43 -4.83 -5.63
C GLY A 68 6.30 -3.59 -4.74
N TYR A 69 7.07 -3.48 -3.64
CA TYR A 69 7.01 -2.32 -2.74
C TYR A 69 7.80 -1.13 -3.26
N ILE A 70 8.94 -1.38 -3.89
CA ILE A 70 9.83 -0.37 -4.46
C ILE A 70 10.32 -0.81 -5.84
N CYS A 71 10.73 0.15 -6.67
CA CYS A 71 11.43 -0.14 -7.91
C CYS A 71 12.45 0.95 -8.24
N LEU A 72 13.45 0.61 -9.05
CA LEU A 72 14.54 1.52 -9.40
C LEU A 72 14.06 2.81 -10.07
N GLU A 73 13.10 2.72 -10.97
CA GLU A 73 12.54 3.88 -11.69
C GLU A 73 12.01 4.93 -10.71
N PHE A 74 11.14 4.53 -9.79
CA PHE A 74 10.58 5.47 -8.81
C PHE A 74 11.59 5.90 -7.76
N SER A 75 12.54 5.06 -7.37
CA SER A 75 13.64 5.47 -6.49
C SER A 75 14.47 6.63 -7.07
N LEU A 76 14.75 6.59 -8.37
CA LEU A 76 15.44 7.69 -9.06
C LEU A 76 14.59 8.96 -9.12
N ILE A 77 13.29 8.82 -9.41
CA ILE A 77 12.34 9.94 -9.42
C ILE A 77 12.26 10.59 -8.03
N TRP A 78 12.21 9.81 -6.96
CA TRP A 78 12.23 10.32 -5.58
C TRP A 78 13.52 11.05 -5.25
N GLY A 79 14.66 10.56 -5.71
CA GLY A 79 15.94 11.26 -5.55
C GLY A 79 15.92 12.66 -6.19
N LEU A 80 15.40 12.78 -7.43
CA LEU A 80 15.24 14.06 -8.11
C LEU A 80 14.23 14.97 -7.41
N ALA A 81 13.10 14.42 -6.97
CA ALA A 81 12.08 15.17 -6.24
C ALA A 81 12.64 15.77 -4.95
N ILE A 82 13.47 15.03 -4.22
CA ILE A 82 14.12 15.51 -2.99
C ILE A 82 15.10 16.63 -3.28
N VAL A 83 15.93 16.51 -4.32
CA VAL A 83 16.82 17.61 -4.73
C VAL A 83 15.99 18.88 -5.03
N MET A 84 14.87 18.73 -5.74
CA MET A 84 13.99 19.85 -6.07
C MET A 84 13.36 20.47 -4.80
N VAL A 85 12.89 19.63 -3.88
CA VAL A 85 12.35 20.11 -2.60
C VAL A 85 13.40 20.88 -1.81
N VAL A 86 14.60 20.34 -1.66
CA VAL A 86 15.68 20.99 -0.89
C VAL A 86 16.18 22.27 -1.54
N LYS A 87 16.31 22.29 -2.86
CA LYS A 87 16.92 23.43 -3.57
C LYS A 87 15.95 24.55 -3.92
N VAL A 88 14.69 24.22 -4.15
CA VAL A 88 13.69 25.18 -4.62
C VAL A 88 12.65 25.44 -3.54
N PHE A 89 11.90 24.41 -3.12
CA PHE A 89 10.79 24.60 -2.20
C PHE A 89 11.22 25.06 -0.81
N GLN A 90 12.30 24.51 -0.26
CA GLN A 90 12.80 24.92 1.04
C GLN A 90 13.18 26.40 1.06
N LYS A 91 13.93 26.86 0.07
CA LYS A 91 14.33 28.29 -0.02
C LYS A 91 13.12 29.22 -0.14
N TYR A 92 12.08 28.78 -0.90
CA TYR A 92 10.85 29.53 -1.04
C TYR A 92 10.10 29.62 0.30
N VAL A 93 9.97 28.49 1.00
CA VAL A 93 9.33 28.43 2.33
C VAL A 93 10.09 29.27 3.35
N GLU A 94 11.40 29.16 3.43
CA GLU A 94 12.24 29.96 4.32
C GLU A 94 12.09 31.48 4.06
N ALA A 95 12.11 31.87 2.79
CA ALA A 95 11.94 33.27 2.42
C ALA A 95 10.57 33.85 2.83
N HIS A 96 9.50 33.04 2.79
CA HIS A 96 8.16 33.47 3.21
C HIS A 96 7.97 33.36 4.71
N ALA A 97 8.49 32.33 5.37
CA ALA A 97 8.40 32.12 6.81
C ALA A 97 9.04 33.28 7.59
N LEU A 98 10.12 33.85 7.08
CA LEU A 98 10.77 35.05 7.70
C LEU A 98 9.89 36.30 7.68
N HIS A 99 8.87 36.38 6.84
CA HIS A 99 8.00 37.55 6.67
C HIS A 99 6.62 37.39 7.28
N THR A 100 6.26 36.17 7.74
CA THR A 100 4.96 35.88 8.34
C THR A 100 5.06 35.86 9.87
N PRO A 101 4.04 36.41 10.59
CA PRO A 101 3.99 36.29 12.04
C PRO A 101 3.90 34.79 12.44
N ALA A 102 4.69 34.34 13.40
CA ALA A 102 4.74 32.98 13.89
C ALA A 102 3.34 32.43 14.26
N THR A 103 2.42 33.27 14.69
CA THR A 103 1.04 32.88 15.03
C THR A 103 0.29 32.33 13.81
N TRP A 104 0.45 32.92 12.64
CA TRP A 104 -0.19 32.45 11.41
C TRP A 104 0.37 31.12 10.94
N GLU A 105 1.66 30.91 11.09
CA GLU A 105 2.30 29.64 10.76
C GLU A 105 1.72 28.49 11.58
N TRP A 106 1.56 28.69 12.90
CA TRP A 106 0.95 27.70 13.77
C TRP A 106 -0.51 27.40 13.42
N ILE A 107 -1.29 28.44 13.05
CA ILE A 107 -2.67 28.25 12.61
C ILE A 107 -2.74 27.42 11.33
N VAL A 108 -1.91 27.75 10.34
CA VAL A 108 -1.86 26.99 9.08
C VAL A 108 -1.44 25.55 9.31
N ILE A 109 -0.40 25.33 10.12
CA ILE A 109 0.05 23.98 10.49
C ILE A 109 -1.07 23.21 11.20
N ALA A 110 -1.76 23.82 12.16
CA ALA A 110 -2.84 23.18 12.90
C ALA A 110 -4.02 22.79 11.98
N VAL A 111 -4.40 23.65 11.05
CA VAL A 111 -5.46 23.37 10.07
C VAL A 111 -5.05 22.24 9.13
N LEU A 112 -3.85 22.29 8.56
CA LEU A 112 -3.33 21.23 7.68
C LEU A 112 -3.25 19.88 8.40
N TYR A 113 -2.83 19.92 9.67
CA TYR A 113 -2.73 18.70 10.49
C TYR A 113 -4.11 18.12 10.81
N ALA A 114 -5.10 18.98 11.08
CA ALA A 114 -6.49 18.57 11.32
C ALA A 114 -7.11 17.92 10.07
N VAL A 115 -6.92 18.53 8.90
CA VAL A 115 -7.37 17.96 7.62
C VAL A 115 -6.70 16.61 7.37
N TYR A 116 -5.40 16.54 7.58
CA TYR A 116 -4.61 15.33 7.41
C TYR A 116 -5.07 14.19 8.33
N LEU A 117 -5.27 14.48 9.63
CA LEU A 117 -5.75 13.48 10.59
C LEU A 117 -7.17 13.00 10.24
N THR A 118 -8.03 13.90 9.79
CA THR A 118 -9.38 13.55 9.36
C THR A 118 -9.34 12.59 8.17
N ASP A 119 -8.56 12.92 7.14
CA ASP A 119 -8.37 12.06 5.97
C ASP A 119 -7.79 10.69 6.38
N PHE A 120 -6.80 10.67 7.24
CA PHE A 120 -6.19 9.43 7.73
C PHE A 120 -7.22 8.55 8.46
N ILE A 121 -7.99 9.12 9.39
CA ILE A 121 -9.01 8.38 10.16
C ILE A 121 -10.08 7.82 9.22
N VAL A 122 -10.59 8.62 8.30
CA VAL A 122 -11.60 8.20 7.31
C VAL A 122 -11.06 7.08 6.43
N THR A 123 -9.84 7.23 5.93
CA THR A 123 -9.19 6.21 5.10
C THR A 123 -9.05 4.88 5.82
N VAL A 124 -8.56 4.90 7.07
CA VAL A 124 -8.41 3.68 7.89
C VAL A 124 -9.78 3.03 8.15
N ALA A 125 -10.81 3.82 8.49
CA ALA A 125 -12.16 3.31 8.74
C ALA A 125 -12.77 2.66 7.49
N VAL A 126 -12.58 3.27 6.32
CA VAL A 126 -13.05 2.73 5.03
C VAL A 126 -12.37 1.42 4.69
N ILE A 127 -11.04 1.35 4.84
CA ILE A 127 -10.27 0.12 4.55
C ILE A 127 -10.70 -1.02 5.48
N GLN A 128 -10.83 -0.77 6.78
CA GLN A 128 -11.30 -1.76 7.74
C GLN A 128 -12.73 -2.23 7.43
N GLY A 129 -13.60 -1.31 7.02
CA GLY A 129 -14.96 -1.62 6.59
C GLY A 129 -15.01 -2.51 5.35
N LEU A 130 -14.15 -2.22 4.36
CA LEU A 130 -14.00 -3.02 3.15
C LEU A 130 -13.48 -4.42 3.44
N ASN A 131 -12.41 -4.54 4.22
CA ASN A 131 -11.84 -5.84 4.60
C ASN A 131 -12.86 -6.72 5.32
N LYS A 132 -13.67 -6.15 6.21
CA LYS A 132 -14.76 -6.88 6.89
C LYS A 132 -15.84 -7.36 5.91
N LYS A 133 -16.18 -6.57 4.89
CA LYS A 133 -17.14 -6.97 3.84
C LYS A 133 -16.56 -8.07 2.95
N LEU A 134 -15.30 -7.96 2.54
CA LEU A 134 -14.61 -8.97 1.73
C LEU A 134 -14.55 -10.30 2.46
N THR A 135 -14.16 -10.32 3.73
CA THR A 135 -14.14 -11.55 4.55
C THR A 135 -15.54 -12.21 4.65
N ARG A 136 -16.61 -11.42 4.73
CA ARG A 136 -17.98 -11.95 4.69
C ARG A 136 -18.34 -12.57 3.34
N LEU A 137 -17.95 -11.93 2.24
CA LEU A 137 -18.17 -12.45 0.89
C LEU A 137 -17.39 -13.74 0.65
N ASP A 138 -16.15 -13.82 1.10
CA ASP A 138 -15.35 -15.04 1.00
C ASP A 138 -15.98 -16.19 1.80
N LYS A 139 -16.53 -15.90 2.97
CA LYS A 139 -17.26 -16.90 3.76
C LYS A 139 -18.51 -17.39 3.03
N VAL A 140 -19.32 -16.50 2.49
CA VAL A 140 -20.51 -16.87 1.71
C VAL A 140 -20.12 -17.70 0.48
N ARG A 141 -19.05 -17.31 -0.21
CA ARG A 141 -18.53 -18.08 -1.34
C ARG A 141 -18.09 -19.48 -0.95
N SER A 142 -17.39 -19.64 0.18
CA SER A 142 -16.98 -20.96 0.68
C SER A 142 -18.18 -21.83 1.07
N ASP A 143 -19.20 -21.24 1.72
CA ASP A 143 -20.41 -21.94 2.11
C ASP A 143 -21.20 -22.40 0.86
N LEU A 144 -21.33 -21.55 -0.16
CA LEU A 144 -21.94 -21.90 -1.44
C LEU A 144 -21.18 -23.01 -2.16
N ARG A 145 -19.86 -23.02 -2.12
CA ARG A 145 -19.04 -24.07 -2.71
C ARG A 145 -19.30 -25.43 -2.03
N ILE A 146 -19.33 -25.46 -0.70
CA ILE A 146 -19.64 -26.66 0.07
C ILE A 146 -21.02 -27.23 -0.29
N VAL A 147 -22.02 -26.36 -0.43
CA VAL A 147 -23.38 -26.75 -0.83
C VAL A 147 -23.39 -27.28 -2.26
N SER A 148 -22.70 -26.61 -3.19
CA SER A 148 -22.56 -27.06 -4.58
C SER A 148 -21.89 -28.41 -4.69
N ASP A 149 -20.79 -28.63 -3.96
CA ASP A 149 -20.07 -29.89 -3.95
C ASP A 149 -20.95 -31.06 -3.40
N LYS A 150 -21.68 -30.82 -2.30
CA LYS A 150 -22.64 -31.78 -1.75
C LYS A 150 -23.77 -32.11 -2.72
N LEU A 151 -24.30 -31.09 -3.41
CA LEU A 151 -25.35 -31.30 -4.40
C LEU A 151 -24.84 -32.13 -5.59
N SER A 152 -23.64 -31.85 -6.05
CA SER A 152 -22.95 -32.56 -7.11
C SER A 152 -22.74 -34.02 -6.74
N ASP A 153 -22.25 -34.32 -5.55
CA ASP A 153 -22.05 -35.67 -5.03
C ASP A 153 -23.39 -36.43 -4.90
N THR A 154 -24.42 -35.77 -4.41
CA THR A 154 -25.76 -36.34 -4.28
C THR A 154 -26.35 -36.68 -5.65
N LEU A 155 -26.21 -35.82 -6.62
CA LEU A 155 -26.66 -36.05 -7.98
C LEU A 155 -25.88 -37.18 -8.66
N ALA A 156 -24.55 -37.22 -8.48
CA ALA A 156 -23.70 -38.26 -9.02
C ALA A 156 -24.08 -39.65 -8.45
N THR A 157 -24.23 -39.75 -7.13
CA THR A 157 -24.63 -41.00 -6.48
C THR A 157 -26.02 -41.44 -6.88
N THR A 158 -26.97 -40.52 -7.04
CA THR A 158 -28.35 -40.83 -7.45
C THR A 158 -28.39 -41.30 -8.91
N THR A 159 -27.65 -40.64 -9.80
CA THR A 159 -27.60 -40.99 -11.23
C THR A 159 -26.88 -42.32 -11.46
N ILE A 160 -25.80 -42.60 -10.77
CA ILE A 160 -25.08 -43.87 -10.85
C ILE A 160 -25.93 -45.01 -10.29
N GLY A 161 -26.58 -44.81 -9.14
CA GLY A 161 -27.46 -45.79 -8.53
C GLY A 161 -28.70 -46.12 -9.37
N THR A 162 -29.28 -45.12 -10.06
CA THR A 162 -30.40 -45.40 -11.00
C THR A 162 -29.94 -46.09 -12.28
N ALA A 163 -28.78 -45.72 -12.83
CA ALA A 163 -28.22 -46.38 -14.01
C ALA A 163 -27.86 -47.86 -13.73
N GLN A 164 -27.36 -48.16 -12.54
CA GLN A 164 -27.02 -49.52 -12.14
C GLN A 164 -28.27 -50.38 -11.97
N LYS A 165 -29.34 -49.88 -11.33
CA LYS A 165 -30.61 -50.56 -11.20
C LYS A 165 -31.31 -50.87 -12.55
N VAL A 166 -31.22 -49.93 -13.49
CA VAL A 166 -31.74 -50.08 -14.86
C VAL A 166 -30.94 -51.14 -15.63
N GLY A 167 -29.61 -51.19 -15.42
CA GLY A 167 -28.72 -52.21 -16.01
C GLY A 167 -29.02 -53.59 -15.52
N GLU A 168 -29.18 -53.79 -14.21
CA GLU A 168 -29.51 -55.05 -13.57
C GLU A 168 -30.91 -55.55 -13.97
N GLY A 169 -31.90 -54.66 -14.04
CA GLY A 169 -33.26 -55.01 -14.48
C GLY A 169 -33.33 -55.47 -15.95
N LYS A 170 -32.47 -54.95 -16.85
CA LYS A 170 -32.38 -55.44 -18.23
C LYS A 170 -31.73 -56.80 -18.37
N VAL A 171 -30.78 -57.13 -17.51
CA VAL A 171 -30.11 -58.44 -17.52
C VAL A 171 -31.05 -59.53 -17.01
N GLN A 172 -31.88 -59.27 -15.99
CA GLN A 172 -32.87 -60.22 -15.51
C GLN A 172 -34.04 -60.46 -16.46
N ALA A 173 -34.37 -59.54 -17.35
CA ALA A 173 -35.45 -59.66 -18.32
C ALA A 173 -35.03 -60.45 -19.60
N THR A 174 -33.76 -60.78 -19.72
CA THR A 174 -33.20 -61.47 -20.90
C THR A 174 -32.78 -62.99 -20.60
N LEU A 175 -32.98 -63.43 -19.36
CA LEU A 175 -32.85 -64.79 -18.93
C LEU A 175 -34.21 -65.46 -18.75
#